data_d6c867447814fed727c32d923ba9c698
#
_entry.id   d6c867447814fed727c32d923ba9c698
#
_cell.length_a   1.000
_cell.length_b   1.000
_cell.length_c   1.000
_cell.angle_alpha   90.00
_cell.angle_beta   90.00
_cell.angle_gamma   90.00
#
_symmetry.space_group_name_H-M   'P 1'
#
loop_
_entity.id
_entity.type
_entity.pdbx_description
1 polymer ?
#
loop_
_entity_poly.entity_id
_entity_poly.type
_entity_poly.pdbx_seq_one_letter_code
_entity_poly.pdbx_strand_id
1 'polypeptide(L)'
;MGDAQAARDARELGKKASSSFAQRYWDAERNVPIEGHRRNGQAMQDRGLGAVSAIDQRLFNDQQAGRVLDQIASWRFQTDWGTRSIAMSEPGYDPTAYAHGSVWALGTAEVAQAYWTAHRPVTAWQIWRTLIPWSSLDSPGHMHEVLAGDIFNPQVESVPEQTWSSAAFLSSAVRGLFGIDVDAESNTLSLTPHLPSDWDHTTVSNVRVGASKLDLQFDQTVSGLTLYIKDSGPPVTLEFQPEIPLGARSVAAALNGNASPVNVTQDRQDWHAHVKVTITQAESEIALHWRDGVQLVLPAPTPELGGPSTSAKLTSFSFENDALHIGLDVVRSTNTELEIRTQLRNPNSGSLQLTRLAPDRYEVIIPPVETSVNSTYQHEEATIRFVKSRRSK
;
A
#
# COMPACT_ATOMS: atom_id res chain seq x y z
N MET A 1 24.62 16.18 -19.84
CA MET A 1 25.09 15.04 -20.64
C MET A 1 24.14 14.88 -21.83
N GLY A 2 24.50 15.31 -23.01
CA GLY A 2 23.53 15.51 -24.11
C GLY A 2 23.60 14.50 -25.25
N ASP A 3 23.70 13.19 -24.98
CA ASP A 3 23.64 12.20 -26.05
C ASP A 3 22.18 11.92 -26.44
N ALA A 4 21.68 12.78 -27.34
CA ALA A 4 20.31 12.67 -27.86
C ALA A 4 20.08 11.38 -28.66
N GLN A 5 21.13 10.79 -29.28
CA GLN A 5 20.99 9.54 -30.01
C GLN A 5 20.81 8.38 -29.03
N ALA A 6 21.69 8.24 -28.03
CA ALA A 6 21.56 7.21 -27.01
C ALA A 6 20.19 7.29 -26.27
N ALA A 7 19.69 8.50 -26.02
CA ALA A 7 18.36 8.70 -25.42
C ALA A 7 17.21 8.24 -26.35
N ARG A 8 17.32 8.42 -27.66
CA ARG A 8 16.35 7.88 -28.63
C ARG A 8 16.37 6.37 -28.68
N ASP A 9 17.57 5.81 -28.82
CA ASP A 9 17.76 4.35 -28.91
C ASP A 9 17.26 3.64 -27.67
N ALA A 10 17.53 4.18 -26.47
CA ALA A 10 17.03 3.67 -25.20
C ALA A 10 15.48 3.72 -25.13
N ARG A 11 14.87 4.82 -25.60
CA ARG A 11 13.40 4.93 -25.64
C ARG A 11 12.77 3.94 -26.62
N GLU A 12 13.36 3.73 -27.79
CA GLU A 12 12.87 2.74 -28.76
C GLU A 12 12.98 1.32 -28.23
N LEU A 13 14.12 0.98 -27.62
CA LEU A 13 14.33 -0.32 -26.99
C LEU A 13 13.33 -0.54 -25.83
N GLY A 14 13.12 0.45 -24.98
CA GLY A 14 12.15 0.41 -23.90
C GLY A 14 10.72 0.19 -24.41
N LYS A 15 10.29 0.91 -25.44
CA LYS A 15 8.97 0.70 -26.08
C LYS A 15 8.82 -0.71 -26.65
N LYS A 16 9.85 -1.22 -27.34
CA LYS A 16 9.84 -2.58 -27.87
C LYS A 16 9.75 -3.63 -26.77
N ALA A 17 10.51 -3.47 -25.70
CA ALA A 17 10.47 -4.35 -24.54
C ALA A 17 9.07 -4.34 -23.89
N SER A 18 8.54 -3.17 -23.58
CA SER A 18 7.21 -3.02 -22.95
C SER A 18 6.08 -3.60 -23.82
N SER A 19 6.07 -3.32 -25.13
CA SER A 19 5.02 -3.82 -26.01
C SER A 19 5.03 -5.35 -26.19
N SER A 20 6.18 -6.01 -26.00
CA SER A 20 6.31 -7.46 -26.11
C SER A 20 6.19 -8.18 -24.78
N PHE A 21 6.29 -7.46 -23.66
CA PHE A 21 6.39 -8.08 -22.31
C PHE A 21 5.14 -8.89 -21.99
N ALA A 22 3.96 -8.28 -22.03
CA ALA A 22 2.72 -8.96 -21.68
C ALA A 22 2.41 -10.16 -22.58
N GLN A 23 2.82 -10.14 -23.85
CA GLN A 23 2.65 -11.27 -24.76
C GLN A 23 3.52 -12.47 -24.39
N ARG A 24 4.69 -12.24 -23.79
CA ARG A 24 5.65 -13.29 -23.43
C ARG A 24 5.50 -13.79 -22.01
N TYR A 25 5.04 -12.92 -21.12
CA TYR A 25 5.00 -13.21 -19.67
C TYR A 25 3.58 -13.25 -19.10
N TRP A 26 2.57 -13.41 -19.98
CA TRP A 26 1.17 -13.64 -19.59
C TRP A 26 0.58 -14.83 -20.31
N ASP A 27 0.07 -15.80 -19.54
CA ASP A 27 -0.72 -16.91 -20.04
C ASP A 27 -2.18 -16.45 -20.19
N ALA A 28 -2.60 -16.18 -21.42
CA ALA A 28 -3.94 -15.67 -21.69
C ALA A 28 -5.06 -16.71 -21.46
N GLU A 29 -4.76 -17.99 -21.59
CA GLU A 29 -5.74 -19.06 -21.37
C GLU A 29 -6.03 -19.25 -19.87
N ARG A 30 -4.98 -19.25 -19.06
CA ARG A 30 -5.08 -19.39 -17.61
C ARG A 30 -5.31 -18.07 -16.88
N ASN A 31 -5.06 -16.96 -17.56
CA ASN A 31 -5.15 -15.60 -17.04
C ASN A 31 -4.24 -15.39 -15.81
N VAL A 32 -2.97 -15.80 -15.94
CA VAL A 32 -1.93 -15.73 -14.89
C VAL A 32 -0.59 -15.27 -15.48
N PRO A 33 0.31 -14.69 -14.66
CA PRO A 33 1.65 -14.36 -15.10
C PRO A 33 2.48 -15.63 -15.37
N ILE A 34 3.46 -15.50 -16.26
CA ILE A 34 4.51 -16.49 -16.49
C ILE A 34 5.76 -15.96 -15.79
N GLU A 35 6.25 -16.69 -14.77
CA GLU A 35 7.41 -16.29 -13.97
C GLU A 35 8.72 -16.29 -14.77
N GLY A 36 8.80 -17.10 -15.80
CA GLY A 36 9.98 -17.19 -16.65
C GLY A 36 9.84 -18.26 -17.72
N HIS A 37 10.89 -18.42 -18.52
CA HIS A 37 10.97 -19.50 -19.52
C HIS A 37 12.22 -20.32 -19.30
N ARG A 38 12.06 -21.64 -19.29
CA ARG A 38 13.18 -22.59 -19.27
C ARG A 38 13.98 -22.48 -20.58
N ARG A 39 15.21 -23.00 -20.61
CA ARG A 39 16.05 -23.00 -21.82
C ARG A 39 15.38 -23.64 -23.06
N ASN A 40 14.49 -24.58 -22.85
CA ASN A 40 13.70 -25.23 -23.90
C ASN A 40 12.46 -24.45 -24.34
N GLY A 41 12.27 -23.23 -23.83
CA GLY A 41 11.12 -22.37 -24.12
C GLY A 41 9.85 -22.65 -23.30
N GLN A 42 9.85 -23.68 -22.44
CA GLN A 42 8.71 -24.00 -21.59
C GLN A 42 8.47 -22.89 -20.56
N ALA A 43 7.24 -22.41 -20.44
CA ALA A 43 6.85 -21.43 -19.42
C ALA A 43 6.94 -22.01 -18.01
N MET A 44 7.46 -21.21 -17.08
CA MET A 44 7.45 -21.46 -15.63
C MET A 44 6.23 -20.76 -15.06
N GLN A 45 5.35 -21.52 -14.43
CA GLN A 45 4.05 -21.03 -13.96
C GLN A 45 3.89 -21.17 -12.44
N ASP A 46 5.00 -21.28 -11.72
CA ASP A 46 4.98 -21.28 -10.26
C ASP A 46 4.44 -19.92 -9.78
N ARG A 47 3.59 -19.91 -8.76
CA ARG A 47 3.05 -18.66 -8.19
C ARG A 47 4.07 -18.05 -7.25
N GLY A 48 4.88 -17.14 -7.78
CA GLY A 48 5.92 -16.41 -7.09
C GLY A 48 5.75 -14.89 -7.17
N LEU A 49 6.81 -14.15 -6.84
CA LEU A 49 6.83 -12.68 -6.85
C LEU A 49 7.44 -12.08 -8.13
N GLY A 50 7.82 -12.87 -9.13
CA GLY A 50 8.49 -12.38 -10.34
C GLY A 50 7.68 -11.35 -11.14
N ALA A 51 6.35 -11.42 -11.06
CA ALA A 51 5.46 -10.47 -11.73
C ALA A 51 5.38 -9.09 -11.05
N VAL A 52 5.84 -8.95 -9.79
CA VAL A 52 5.67 -7.73 -8.99
C VAL A 52 6.42 -6.55 -9.57
N SER A 53 7.68 -6.73 -9.95
CA SER A 53 8.49 -5.69 -10.58
C SER A 53 7.88 -5.20 -11.90
N ALA A 54 7.19 -6.08 -12.63
CA ALA A 54 6.48 -5.72 -13.85
C ALA A 54 5.29 -4.80 -13.60
N ILE A 55 4.64 -4.92 -12.44
CA ILE A 55 3.55 -4.02 -12.03
C ILE A 55 4.11 -2.64 -11.71
N ASP A 56 5.17 -2.54 -10.92
CA ASP A 56 5.81 -1.26 -10.58
C ASP A 56 6.31 -0.53 -11.83
N GLN A 57 6.81 -1.27 -12.82
CA GLN A 57 7.22 -0.75 -14.12
C GLN A 57 6.07 -0.53 -15.12
N ARG A 58 4.81 -0.78 -14.73
CA ARG A 58 3.61 -0.65 -15.57
C ARG A 58 3.68 -1.43 -16.89
N LEU A 59 4.27 -2.63 -16.84
CA LEU A 59 4.39 -3.54 -18.00
C LEU A 59 3.15 -4.43 -18.19
N PHE A 60 2.34 -4.58 -17.15
CA PHE A 60 1.02 -5.20 -17.19
C PHE A 60 -0.06 -4.10 -17.24
N ASN A 61 -1.19 -4.42 -17.89
CA ASN A 61 -2.37 -3.57 -17.79
C ASN A 61 -3.04 -3.75 -16.41
N ASP A 62 -3.99 -2.88 -16.08
CA ASP A 62 -4.64 -2.86 -14.77
C ASP A 62 -5.33 -4.17 -14.41
N GLN A 63 -5.95 -4.85 -15.38
CA GLN A 63 -6.60 -6.14 -15.15
C GLN A 63 -5.57 -7.23 -14.81
N GLN A 64 -4.46 -7.27 -15.53
CA GLN A 64 -3.37 -8.21 -15.28
C GLN A 64 -2.71 -7.93 -13.93
N ALA A 65 -2.36 -6.67 -13.65
CA ALA A 65 -1.83 -6.24 -12.35
C ALA A 65 -2.79 -6.61 -11.21
N GLY A 66 -4.07 -6.32 -11.36
CA GLY A 66 -5.11 -6.68 -10.40
C GLY A 66 -5.13 -8.18 -10.09
N ARG A 67 -5.08 -9.03 -11.12
CA ARG A 67 -5.07 -10.50 -10.94
C ARG A 67 -3.86 -11.00 -10.17
N VAL A 68 -2.67 -10.49 -10.46
CA VAL A 68 -1.45 -10.83 -9.71
C VAL A 68 -1.58 -10.42 -8.25
N LEU A 69 -2.00 -9.19 -7.99
CA LEU A 69 -2.12 -8.67 -6.63
C LEU A 69 -3.21 -9.38 -5.83
N ASP A 70 -4.37 -9.73 -6.44
CA ASP A 70 -5.41 -10.51 -5.77
C ASP A 70 -4.89 -11.87 -5.27
N GLN A 71 -4.00 -12.52 -6.00
CA GLN A 71 -3.36 -13.76 -5.55
C GLN A 71 -2.39 -13.53 -4.40
N ILE A 72 -1.56 -12.47 -4.51
CA ILE A 72 -0.53 -12.14 -3.51
C ILE A 72 -1.15 -11.65 -2.19
N ALA A 73 -2.35 -11.05 -2.22
CA ALA A 73 -3.04 -10.56 -1.02
C ALA A 73 -3.39 -11.68 -0.02
N SER A 74 -3.50 -12.95 -0.47
CA SER A 74 -3.95 -14.06 0.36
C SER A 74 -2.93 -14.49 1.42
N TRP A 75 -3.44 -15.14 2.49
CA TRP A 75 -2.59 -15.74 3.54
C TRP A 75 -1.56 -16.75 3.02
N ARG A 76 -1.76 -17.28 1.79
CA ARG A 76 -0.80 -18.18 1.17
C ARG A 76 0.53 -17.50 0.83
N PHE A 77 0.49 -16.19 0.62
CA PHE A 77 1.68 -15.36 0.45
C PHE A 77 1.99 -14.53 1.68
N GLN A 78 0.98 -13.92 2.31
CA GLN A 78 1.16 -12.95 3.37
C GLN A 78 1.38 -13.60 4.74
N THR A 79 2.37 -13.10 5.48
CA THR A 79 2.62 -13.40 6.88
C THR A 79 2.48 -12.12 7.74
N ASP A 80 2.70 -12.21 9.03
CA ASP A 80 2.77 -11.06 9.94
C ASP A 80 4.12 -10.32 9.87
N TRP A 81 5.08 -10.87 9.12
CA TRP A 81 6.41 -10.33 8.90
C TRP A 81 6.78 -10.14 7.43
N GLY A 82 5.86 -10.30 6.50
CA GLY A 82 6.06 -9.98 5.09
C GLY A 82 5.44 -10.97 4.12
N THR A 83 5.93 -10.94 2.89
CA THR A 83 5.40 -11.73 1.76
C THR A 83 6.35 -12.87 1.42
N ARG A 84 5.84 -14.09 1.36
CA ARG A 84 6.60 -15.29 0.93
C ARG A 84 7.02 -15.18 -0.53
N SER A 85 8.19 -15.69 -0.84
CA SER A 85 8.75 -15.70 -2.21
C SER A 85 7.92 -16.51 -3.21
N ILE A 86 7.25 -17.56 -2.74
CA ILE A 86 6.24 -18.33 -3.50
C ILE A 86 5.05 -18.69 -2.61
N ALA A 87 3.91 -18.99 -3.23
CA ALA A 87 2.71 -19.38 -2.50
C ALA A 87 2.89 -20.73 -1.77
N MET A 88 2.37 -20.83 -0.55
CA MET A 88 2.38 -22.08 0.24
C MET A 88 1.73 -23.27 -0.47
N SER A 89 0.92 -23.05 -1.48
CA SER A 89 0.25 -24.08 -2.26
C SER A 89 1.08 -24.62 -3.42
N GLU A 90 2.24 -24.06 -3.67
CA GLU A 90 3.11 -24.53 -4.74
C GLU A 90 3.85 -25.81 -4.33
N PRO A 91 4.00 -26.78 -5.23
CA PRO A 91 4.66 -28.06 -4.93
C PRO A 91 6.11 -27.92 -4.44
N GLY A 92 6.78 -26.83 -4.82
CA GLY A 92 8.16 -26.52 -4.42
C GLY A 92 8.27 -25.65 -3.17
N TYR A 93 7.16 -25.38 -2.45
CA TYR A 93 7.21 -24.57 -1.24
C TYR A 93 7.96 -25.28 -0.11
N ASP A 94 8.96 -24.61 0.42
CA ASP A 94 9.67 -24.96 1.63
C ASP A 94 9.92 -23.67 2.43
N PRO A 95 9.33 -23.49 3.63
CA PRO A 95 9.43 -22.27 4.41
C PRO A 95 10.86 -21.91 4.84
N THR A 96 11.77 -22.88 4.81
CA THR A 96 13.19 -22.72 5.16
C THR A 96 14.10 -22.59 3.94
N ALA A 97 13.57 -22.78 2.74
CA ALA A 97 14.36 -22.65 1.52
C ALA A 97 14.53 -21.18 1.14
N TYR A 98 15.79 -20.75 0.96
CA TYR A 98 16.22 -19.38 0.69
C TYR A 98 15.42 -18.67 -0.42
N ALA A 99 15.03 -19.37 -1.49
CA ALA A 99 14.30 -18.79 -2.63
C ALA A 99 12.87 -19.36 -2.84
N HIS A 100 12.47 -20.40 -2.10
CA HIS A 100 11.25 -21.16 -2.39
C HIS A 100 10.28 -21.25 -1.22
N GLY A 101 10.05 -20.14 -0.51
CA GLY A 101 9.06 -20.08 0.56
C GLY A 101 9.42 -19.13 1.69
N SER A 102 10.67 -18.70 1.76
CA SER A 102 11.14 -17.68 2.70
C SER A 102 10.50 -16.31 2.46
N VAL A 103 10.62 -15.43 3.43
CA VAL A 103 10.18 -14.03 3.39
C VAL A 103 11.40 -13.12 3.30
N TRP A 104 11.46 -12.30 2.26
CA TRP A 104 12.51 -11.32 2.04
C TRP A 104 11.99 -9.91 2.31
N ALA A 105 12.74 -9.12 3.08
CA ALA A 105 12.37 -7.73 3.31
C ALA A 105 12.32 -6.93 1.98
N LEU A 106 13.32 -7.14 1.10
CA LEU A 106 13.34 -6.56 -0.24
C LEU A 106 12.06 -6.90 -1.02
N GLY A 107 11.73 -8.19 -1.16
CA GLY A 107 10.55 -8.64 -1.91
C GLY A 107 9.23 -8.13 -1.30
N THR A 108 9.14 -8.08 0.04
CA THR A 108 7.97 -7.53 0.73
C THR A 108 7.78 -6.04 0.44
N ALA A 109 8.87 -5.25 0.46
CA ALA A 109 8.84 -3.83 0.14
C ALA A 109 8.45 -3.57 -1.33
N GLU A 110 8.95 -4.39 -2.28
CA GLU A 110 8.57 -4.33 -3.69
C GLU A 110 7.09 -4.68 -3.89
N VAL A 111 6.57 -5.68 -3.17
CA VAL A 111 5.14 -6.00 -3.18
C VAL A 111 4.31 -4.82 -2.70
N ALA A 112 4.65 -4.21 -1.56
CA ALA A 112 3.95 -3.04 -1.06
C ALA A 112 3.98 -1.88 -2.08
N GLN A 113 5.14 -1.63 -2.72
CA GLN A 113 5.26 -0.62 -3.76
C GLN A 113 4.35 -0.91 -4.96
N ALA A 114 4.26 -2.16 -5.40
CA ALA A 114 3.37 -2.56 -6.48
C ALA A 114 1.87 -2.35 -6.14
N TYR A 115 1.48 -2.55 -4.88
CA TYR A 115 0.12 -2.23 -4.42
C TYR A 115 -0.16 -0.72 -4.44
N TRP A 116 0.77 0.13 -4.01
CA TRP A 116 0.63 1.60 -4.15
C TRP A 116 0.54 2.01 -5.63
N THR A 117 1.42 1.48 -6.48
CA THR A 117 1.40 1.74 -7.93
C THR A 117 0.07 1.31 -8.58
N ALA A 118 -0.57 0.27 -8.04
CA ALA A 118 -1.85 -0.25 -8.54
C ALA A 118 -3.09 0.33 -7.81
N HIS A 119 -2.95 1.46 -7.10
CA HIS A 119 -4.04 2.15 -6.40
C HIS A 119 -4.76 1.28 -5.35
N ARG A 120 -3.98 0.58 -4.49
CA ARG A 120 -4.46 -0.25 -3.38
C ARG A 120 -3.74 0.10 -2.07
N PRO A 121 -3.87 1.35 -1.58
CA PRO A 121 -3.02 1.87 -0.50
C PRO A 121 -3.22 1.16 0.84
N VAL A 122 -4.43 0.75 1.19
CA VAL A 122 -4.70 0.05 2.47
C VAL A 122 -3.98 -1.29 2.53
N THR A 123 -4.00 -2.07 1.44
CA THR A 123 -3.26 -3.34 1.36
C THR A 123 -1.75 -3.10 1.31
N ALA A 124 -1.30 -2.09 0.58
CA ALA A 124 0.11 -1.69 0.54
C ALA A 124 0.64 -1.37 1.94
N TRP A 125 -0.10 -0.56 2.71
CA TRP A 125 0.23 -0.24 4.10
C TRP A 125 0.25 -1.48 4.98
N GLN A 126 -0.76 -2.37 4.87
CA GLN A 126 -0.78 -3.61 5.63
C GLN A 126 0.49 -4.45 5.38
N ILE A 127 0.94 -4.55 4.13
CA ILE A 127 2.13 -5.33 3.77
C ILE A 127 3.40 -4.62 4.22
N TRP A 128 3.56 -3.33 3.93
CA TRP A 128 4.78 -2.59 4.27
C TRP A 128 5.07 -2.59 5.78
N ARG A 129 4.04 -2.35 6.60
CA ARG A 129 4.23 -2.28 8.06
C ARG A 129 4.63 -3.60 8.71
N THR A 130 4.47 -4.75 8.01
CA THR A 130 4.98 -6.05 8.49
C THR A 130 6.51 -6.09 8.59
N LEU A 131 7.19 -5.15 7.94
CA LEU A 131 8.65 -5.01 8.02
C LEU A 131 9.12 -4.24 9.27
N ILE A 132 8.23 -3.51 9.95
CA ILE A 132 8.60 -2.73 11.14
C ILE A 132 9.23 -3.59 12.24
N PRO A 133 8.69 -4.78 12.60
CA PRO A 133 9.29 -5.65 13.60
C PRO A 133 10.71 -6.13 13.27
N TRP A 134 11.11 -6.16 11.99
CA TRP A 134 12.46 -6.57 11.60
C TRP A 134 13.53 -5.63 12.13
N SER A 135 13.23 -4.35 12.28
CA SER A 135 14.16 -3.32 12.73
C SER A 135 14.57 -3.45 14.21
N SER A 136 14.03 -4.42 14.92
CA SER A 136 14.30 -4.68 16.35
C SER A 136 14.63 -6.15 16.65
N LEU A 137 14.89 -6.99 15.62
CA LEU A 137 15.22 -8.40 15.83
C LEU A 137 16.56 -8.58 16.54
N ASP A 138 17.61 -7.93 16.06
CA ASP A 138 18.96 -8.02 16.61
C ASP A 138 19.50 -6.62 16.93
N SER A 139 19.85 -5.86 15.89
CA SER A 139 20.40 -4.50 16.03
C SER A 139 19.32 -3.46 15.68
N PRO A 140 18.96 -2.53 16.58
CA PRO A 140 17.96 -1.51 16.28
C PRO A 140 18.25 -0.73 15.00
N GLY A 141 17.26 -0.67 14.11
CA GLY A 141 17.36 0.04 12.83
C GLY A 141 18.00 -0.76 11.69
N HIS A 142 18.47 -1.98 11.93
CA HIS A 142 18.94 -2.91 10.92
C HIS A 142 17.88 -3.93 10.55
N MET A 143 17.98 -4.50 9.35
CA MET A 143 17.04 -5.49 8.85
C MET A 143 17.76 -6.72 8.34
N HIS A 144 17.27 -7.88 8.71
CA HIS A 144 17.74 -9.15 8.16
C HIS A 144 17.52 -9.25 6.65
N GLU A 145 18.26 -10.13 6.02
CA GLU A 145 18.06 -10.47 4.61
C GLU A 145 16.78 -11.26 4.40
N VAL A 146 16.60 -12.36 5.16
CA VAL A 146 15.55 -13.34 4.94
C VAL A 146 15.11 -14.01 6.24
N LEU A 147 13.81 -14.21 6.38
CA LEU A 147 13.17 -14.94 7.47
C LEU A 147 12.45 -16.20 6.93
N ALA A 148 12.19 -17.14 7.82
CA ALA A 148 11.41 -18.32 7.50
C ALA A 148 9.96 -17.95 7.05
N GLY A 149 9.37 -18.79 6.21
CA GLY A 149 8.05 -18.53 5.65
C GLY A 149 6.87 -18.97 6.53
N ASP A 150 7.11 -19.75 7.56
CA ASP A 150 6.09 -20.35 8.43
C ASP A 150 6.11 -19.81 9.88
N ILE A 151 7.28 -19.38 10.35
CA ILE A 151 7.49 -18.80 11.67
C ILE A 151 8.30 -17.50 11.58
N PHE A 152 8.09 -16.57 12.49
CA PHE A 152 8.85 -15.32 12.58
C PHE A 152 10.23 -15.60 13.16
N ASN A 153 11.16 -16.03 12.32
CA ASN A 153 12.53 -16.37 12.71
C ASN A 153 13.52 -16.16 11.56
N PRO A 154 14.68 -15.52 11.80
CA PRO A 154 15.75 -15.48 10.82
C PRO A 154 16.21 -16.88 10.40
N GLN A 155 16.47 -17.06 9.11
CA GLN A 155 17.08 -18.29 8.60
C GLN A 155 18.57 -18.35 8.97
N VAL A 156 19.14 -19.54 9.00
CA VAL A 156 20.55 -19.75 9.41
C VAL A 156 21.52 -18.97 8.50
N GLU A 157 21.22 -18.88 7.21
CA GLU A 157 22.03 -18.15 6.22
C GLU A 157 21.68 -16.65 6.13
N SER A 158 20.71 -16.17 6.89
CA SER A 158 20.26 -14.78 6.83
C SER A 158 21.34 -13.82 7.33
N VAL A 159 21.68 -12.83 6.50
CA VAL A 159 22.55 -11.74 6.91
C VAL A 159 21.75 -10.78 7.83
N PRO A 160 22.20 -10.50 9.06
CA PRO A 160 21.42 -9.73 10.02
C PRO A 160 21.36 -8.22 9.71
N GLU A 161 22.32 -7.69 8.98
CA GLU A 161 22.43 -6.27 8.63
C GLU A 161 22.47 -6.09 7.11
N GLN A 162 21.35 -6.43 6.45
CA GLN A 162 21.28 -6.40 4.99
C GLN A 162 20.90 -5.02 4.46
N THR A 163 21.83 -4.37 3.79
CA THR A 163 21.67 -3.00 3.28
C THR A 163 20.52 -2.87 2.30
N TRP A 164 20.32 -3.81 1.37
CA TRP A 164 19.20 -3.72 0.42
C TRP A 164 17.84 -3.89 1.08
N SER A 165 17.73 -4.67 2.17
CA SER A 165 16.52 -4.80 2.96
C SER A 165 16.13 -3.46 3.57
N SER A 166 17.08 -2.78 4.24
CA SER A 166 16.89 -1.44 4.80
C SER A 166 16.59 -0.40 3.72
N ALA A 167 17.32 -0.46 2.59
CA ALA A 167 17.11 0.46 1.46
C ALA A 167 15.72 0.29 0.82
N ALA A 168 15.25 -0.95 0.65
CA ALA A 168 13.94 -1.23 0.09
C ALA A 168 12.80 -0.77 1.02
N PHE A 169 12.93 -1.02 2.32
CA PHE A 169 12.00 -0.51 3.34
C PHE A 169 11.87 1.02 3.28
N LEU A 170 13.00 1.75 3.27
CA LEU A 170 12.99 3.21 3.20
C LEU A 170 12.49 3.72 1.83
N SER A 171 12.93 3.11 0.73
CA SER A 171 12.54 3.54 -0.62
C SER A 171 11.04 3.39 -0.85
N SER A 172 10.44 2.29 -0.42
CA SER A 172 9.00 2.08 -0.56
C SER A 172 8.19 3.00 0.37
N ALA A 173 8.71 3.36 1.56
CA ALA A 173 8.11 4.40 2.39
C ALA A 173 8.13 5.76 1.69
N VAL A 174 9.28 6.17 1.16
CA VAL A 174 9.43 7.47 0.49
C VAL A 174 8.55 7.56 -0.76
N ARG A 175 8.58 6.53 -1.62
CA ARG A 175 7.88 6.54 -2.91
C ARG A 175 6.40 6.17 -2.81
N GLY A 176 6.04 5.25 -1.92
CA GLY A 176 4.68 4.74 -1.78
C GLY A 176 3.90 5.43 -0.66
N LEU A 177 4.37 5.31 0.60
CA LEU A 177 3.65 5.84 1.76
C LEU A 177 3.61 7.38 1.77
N PHE A 178 4.76 8.03 1.55
CA PHE A 178 4.82 9.50 1.48
C PHE A 178 4.63 10.05 0.06
N GLY A 179 4.77 9.21 -0.97
CA GLY A 179 4.57 9.60 -2.36
C GLY A 179 5.46 10.76 -2.82
N ILE A 180 6.72 10.79 -2.35
CA ILE A 180 7.67 11.85 -2.65
C ILE A 180 8.37 11.53 -3.97
N ASP A 181 8.21 12.40 -4.96
CA ASP A 181 8.94 12.39 -6.22
C ASP A 181 9.43 13.81 -6.56
N VAL A 182 10.72 13.93 -6.88
CA VAL A 182 11.39 15.23 -7.04
C VAL A 182 11.97 15.36 -8.43
N ASP A 183 11.51 16.37 -9.17
CA ASP A 183 12.18 16.88 -10.35
C ASP A 183 13.01 18.11 -9.98
N ALA A 184 14.31 17.89 -9.79
CA ALA A 184 15.23 18.95 -9.40
C ALA A 184 15.52 19.95 -10.55
N GLU A 185 15.33 19.56 -11.83
CA GLU A 185 15.54 20.42 -12.98
C GLU A 185 14.42 21.48 -13.09
N SER A 186 13.18 21.08 -12.89
CA SER A 186 12.03 21.97 -12.91
C SER A 186 11.67 22.57 -11.55
N ASN A 187 12.43 22.25 -10.50
CA ASN A 187 12.15 22.64 -9.11
C ASN A 187 10.76 22.24 -8.65
N THR A 188 10.34 21.01 -8.99
CA THR A 188 9.00 20.48 -8.72
C THR A 188 9.06 19.35 -7.70
N LEU A 189 8.16 19.38 -6.72
CA LEU A 189 7.86 18.29 -5.80
C LEU A 189 6.47 17.74 -6.12
N SER A 190 6.40 16.50 -6.59
CA SER A 190 5.16 15.71 -6.58
C SER A 190 5.05 15.00 -5.24
N LEU A 191 3.94 15.20 -4.55
CA LEU A 191 3.70 14.71 -3.20
C LEU A 191 2.33 14.02 -3.15
N THR A 192 2.35 12.69 -3.18
CA THR A 192 1.15 11.82 -3.27
C THR A 192 1.08 10.90 -2.05
N PRO A 193 0.87 11.42 -0.84
CA PRO A 193 0.93 10.62 0.38
C PRO A 193 -0.33 9.75 0.55
N HIS A 194 -0.10 8.51 1.00
CA HIS A 194 -1.08 7.53 1.44
C HIS A 194 -0.92 7.29 2.94
N LEU A 195 -1.19 8.33 3.73
CA LEU A 195 -0.98 8.27 5.18
C LEU A 195 -2.04 7.39 5.85
N PRO A 196 -1.63 6.45 6.75
CA PRO A 196 -2.59 5.67 7.51
C PRO A 196 -3.57 6.56 8.25
N SER A 197 -4.84 6.22 8.24
CA SER A 197 -5.89 7.06 8.81
C SER A 197 -5.84 7.18 10.35
N ASP A 198 -5.04 6.33 11.01
CA ASP A 198 -4.73 6.38 12.44
C ASP A 198 -3.48 7.19 12.79
N TRP A 199 -2.83 7.82 11.82
CA TRP A 199 -1.72 8.74 12.02
C TRP A 199 -2.24 10.18 12.03
N ASP A 200 -2.63 10.68 13.19
CA ASP A 200 -3.19 12.03 13.31
C ASP A 200 -2.14 13.13 13.02
N HIS A 201 -0.85 12.83 13.23
CA HIS A 201 0.28 13.73 13.02
C HIS A 201 1.48 13.02 12.43
N THR A 202 2.09 13.59 11.37
CA THR A 202 3.25 13.01 10.70
C THR A 202 4.20 14.13 10.22
N THR A 203 5.51 13.88 10.30
CA THR A 203 6.52 14.82 9.80
C THR A 203 7.52 14.15 8.88
N VAL A 204 7.91 14.85 7.80
CA VAL A 204 9.01 14.47 6.92
C VAL A 204 9.94 15.66 6.77
N SER A 205 11.17 15.52 7.21
CA SER A 205 12.12 16.62 7.23
C SER A 205 13.20 16.46 6.17
N ASN A 206 13.80 17.56 5.76
CA ASN A 206 14.92 17.62 4.83
C ASN A 206 14.63 17.12 3.40
N VAL A 207 13.39 17.29 2.91
CA VAL A 207 13.07 16.99 1.51
C VAL A 207 13.77 18.02 0.61
N ARG A 208 14.72 17.55 -0.20
CA ARG A 208 15.50 18.42 -1.09
C ARG A 208 14.86 18.47 -2.47
N VAL A 209 14.59 19.70 -2.95
CA VAL A 209 14.06 19.98 -4.28
C VAL A 209 14.97 21.02 -4.93
N GLY A 210 15.91 20.56 -5.78
CA GLY A 210 16.95 21.42 -6.32
C GLY A 210 17.79 22.07 -5.22
N ALA A 211 17.77 23.38 -5.12
CA ALA A 211 18.45 24.16 -4.09
C ALA A 211 17.59 24.40 -2.84
N SER A 212 16.31 24.06 -2.88
CA SER A 212 15.37 24.21 -1.75
C SER A 212 15.42 23.02 -0.83
N LYS A 213 15.07 23.26 0.44
CA LYS A 213 14.92 22.27 1.48
C LYS A 213 13.60 22.49 2.20
N LEU A 214 12.77 21.46 2.20
CA LEU A 214 11.42 21.49 2.76
C LEU A 214 11.35 20.60 4.00
N ASP A 215 10.68 21.10 5.04
CA ASP A 215 10.15 20.30 6.13
C ASP A 215 8.63 20.29 6.03
N LEU A 216 8.05 19.09 6.03
CA LEU A 216 6.64 18.84 5.80
C LEU A 216 6.02 18.27 7.08
N GLN A 217 4.90 18.85 7.54
CA GLN A 217 4.11 18.33 8.64
C GLN A 217 2.68 18.14 8.17
N PHE A 218 2.15 16.96 8.42
CA PHE A 218 0.78 16.59 8.08
C PHE A 218 -0.02 16.42 9.37
N ASP A 219 -1.14 17.11 9.48
CA ASP A 219 -2.14 16.93 10.52
C ASP A 219 -3.44 16.47 9.87
N GLN A 220 -3.93 15.27 10.25
CA GLN A 220 -5.14 14.72 9.64
C GLN A 220 -6.22 14.41 10.66
N THR A 221 -7.45 14.50 10.17
CA THR A 221 -8.69 14.12 10.86
C THR A 221 -9.59 13.34 9.91
N VAL A 222 -10.69 12.81 10.40
CA VAL A 222 -11.70 12.16 9.55
C VAL A 222 -12.31 13.09 8.49
N SER A 223 -12.17 14.43 8.65
CA SER A 223 -12.79 15.44 7.80
C SER A 223 -11.83 16.35 7.06
N GLY A 224 -10.52 16.14 7.19
CA GLY A 224 -9.55 17.00 6.54
C GLY A 224 -8.11 16.60 6.78
N LEU A 225 -7.24 17.18 5.98
CA LEU A 225 -5.78 17.05 6.04
C LEU A 225 -5.17 18.45 5.88
N THR A 226 -4.28 18.82 6.79
CA THR A 226 -3.50 20.06 6.67
C THR A 226 -2.03 19.71 6.50
N LEU A 227 -1.41 20.29 5.46
CA LEU A 227 0.02 20.23 5.21
C LEU A 227 0.65 21.56 5.56
N TYR A 228 1.51 21.58 6.57
CA TYR A 228 2.38 22.71 6.91
C TYR A 228 3.74 22.49 6.24
N ILE A 229 4.24 23.53 5.58
CA ILE A 229 5.48 23.51 4.82
C ILE A 229 6.40 24.58 5.35
N LYS A 230 7.62 24.22 5.74
CA LYS A 230 8.72 25.17 5.95
C LYS A 230 9.69 25.00 4.79
N ASP A 231 9.97 26.09 4.10
CA ASP A 231 10.87 26.15 2.94
C ASP A 231 12.07 27.07 3.23
N SER A 232 13.25 26.59 2.85
CA SER A 232 14.48 27.38 2.89
C SER A 232 15.16 27.29 1.51
N GLY A 233 14.76 28.16 0.58
CA GLY A 233 15.33 28.18 -0.76
C GLY A 233 14.51 28.93 -1.80
N PRO A 234 14.80 28.76 -3.08
CA PRO A 234 14.01 29.33 -4.15
C PRO A 234 12.62 28.73 -4.23
N PRO A 235 11.65 29.38 -4.90
CA PRO A 235 10.30 28.87 -5.03
C PRO A 235 10.23 27.44 -5.58
N VAL A 236 9.35 26.62 -4.99
CA VAL A 236 9.09 25.24 -5.38
C VAL A 236 7.69 25.10 -5.94
N THR A 237 7.53 24.47 -7.10
CA THR A 237 6.23 24.01 -7.56
C THR A 237 5.85 22.75 -6.80
N LEU A 238 4.73 22.79 -6.07
CA LEU A 238 4.20 21.65 -5.35
C LEU A 238 2.96 21.11 -6.07
N GLU A 239 3.00 19.83 -6.45
CA GLU A 239 1.86 19.04 -6.90
C GLU A 239 1.42 18.14 -5.75
N PHE A 240 0.50 18.64 -4.90
CA PHE A 240 0.03 17.94 -3.72
C PHE A 240 -1.21 17.10 -4.05
N GLN A 241 -1.08 15.80 -3.92
CA GLN A 241 -2.09 14.81 -4.34
C GLN A 241 -2.35 13.77 -3.24
N PRO A 242 -2.75 14.19 -2.02
CA PRO A 242 -2.96 13.23 -0.93
C PRO A 242 -4.15 12.32 -1.19
N GLU A 243 -4.05 11.09 -0.68
CA GLU A 243 -5.20 10.19 -0.55
C GLU A 243 -6.27 10.85 0.33
N ILE A 244 -7.53 10.69 -0.09
CA ILE A 244 -8.71 11.11 0.67
C ILE A 244 -9.64 9.92 0.89
N PRO A 245 -10.50 9.92 1.92
CA PRO A 245 -11.38 8.80 2.20
C PRO A 245 -12.26 8.41 1.02
N LEU A 246 -12.47 7.10 0.81
CA LEU A 246 -13.38 6.61 -0.22
C LEU A 246 -14.80 7.14 0.01
N GLY A 247 -15.42 7.68 -1.02
CA GLY A 247 -16.74 8.31 -0.92
C GLY A 247 -16.75 9.74 -0.35
N ALA A 248 -15.59 10.37 -0.17
CA ALA A 248 -15.48 11.77 0.24
C ALA A 248 -16.21 12.70 -0.73
N ARG A 249 -16.89 13.71 -0.20
CA ARG A 249 -17.68 14.69 -0.96
C ARG A 249 -17.33 16.11 -0.53
N SER A 250 -17.71 17.08 -1.38
CA SER A 250 -17.50 18.52 -1.07
C SER A 250 -16.05 18.82 -0.69
N VAL A 251 -15.11 18.25 -1.44
CA VAL A 251 -13.68 18.48 -1.21
C VAL A 251 -13.35 19.94 -1.52
N ALA A 252 -12.72 20.62 -0.59
CA ALA A 252 -12.29 22.01 -0.72
C ALA A 252 -10.84 22.14 -0.27
N ALA A 253 -10.11 23.10 -0.89
CA ALA A 253 -8.72 23.39 -0.56
C ALA A 253 -8.53 24.88 -0.25
N ALA A 254 -7.59 25.17 0.63
CA ALA A 254 -7.12 26.53 0.88
C ALA A 254 -5.58 26.55 0.96
N LEU A 255 -4.97 27.62 0.42
CA LEU A 255 -3.55 27.96 0.58
C LEU A 255 -3.45 29.21 1.46
N ASN A 256 -2.81 29.09 2.61
CA ASN A 256 -2.65 30.19 3.59
C ASN A 256 -4.01 30.90 3.90
N GLY A 257 -5.06 30.09 4.11
CA GLY A 257 -6.42 30.56 4.40
C GLY A 257 -7.22 31.05 3.18
N ASN A 258 -6.63 31.15 2.00
CA ASN A 258 -7.33 31.56 0.78
C ASN A 258 -7.77 30.36 -0.04
N ALA A 259 -8.99 30.37 -0.55
CA ALA A 259 -9.52 29.28 -1.36
C ALA A 259 -8.60 28.95 -2.56
N SER A 260 -8.31 27.70 -2.76
CA SER A 260 -7.47 27.17 -3.83
C SER A 260 -8.25 26.18 -4.70
N PRO A 261 -8.02 26.15 -6.02
CA PRO A 261 -8.60 25.12 -6.88
C PRO A 261 -8.19 23.73 -6.42
N VAL A 262 -9.15 22.79 -6.44
CA VAL A 262 -8.93 21.37 -6.14
C VAL A 262 -9.75 20.51 -7.11
N ASN A 263 -9.11 19.47 -7.66
CA ASN A 263 -9.77 18.42 -8.42
C ASN A 263 -9.70 17.11 -7.64
N VAL A 264 -10.61 16.20 -7.90
CA VAL A 264 -10.61 14.88 -7.28
C VAL A 264 -10.53 13.83 -8.37
N THR A 265 -9.58 12.92 -8.27
CA THR A 265 -9.53 11.70 -9.07
C THR A 265 -9.95 10.52 -8.21
N GLN A 266 -10.56 9.55 -8.86
CA GLN A 266 -11.08 8.34 -8.24
C GLN A 266 -10.57 7.16 -9.04
N ASP A 267 -9.68 6.39 -8.45
CA ASP A 267 -9.19 5.16 -9.04
C ASP A 267 -9.38 4.02 -8.05
N ARG A 268 -10.24 3.07 -8.38
CA ARG A 268 -10.51 1.85 -7.60
C ARG A 268 -10.68 2.11 -6.08
N GLN A 269 -9.62 1.86 -5.32
CA GLN A 269 -9.54 1.94 -3.86
C GLN A 269 -8.74 3.16 -3.40
N ASP A 270 -8.46 4.11 -4.30
CA ASP A 270 -7.52 5.19 -4.10
C ASP A 270 -8.08 6.49 -4.69
N TRP A 271 -8.52 7.39 -3.85
CA TRP A 271 -9.07 8.68 -4.25
C TRP A 271 -8.13 9.79 -3.83
N HIS A 272 -7.82 10.70 -4.74
CA HIS A 272 -6.89 11.80 -4.50
C HIS A 272 -7.52 13.16 -4.71
N ALA A 273 -7.21 14.10 -3.80
CA ALA A 273 -7.40 15.52 -4.03
C ALA A 273 -6.14 16.08 -4.71
N HIS A 274 -6.30 16.88 -5.76
CA HIS A 274 -5.19 17.47 -6.52
C HIS A 274 -5.14 18.98 -6.32
N VAL A 275 -4.07 19.46 -5.72
CA VAL A 275 -3.76 20.89 -5.52
C VAL A 275 -2.39 21.18 -6.11
N LYS A 276 -2.32 22.12 -7.06
CA LYS A 276 -1.04 22.58 -7.63
C LYS A 276 -0.81 24.03 -7.26
N VAL A 277 0.29 24.30 -6.58
CA VAL A 277 0.65 25.63 -6.07
C VAL A 277 2.16 25.89 -6.21
N THR A 278 2.56 27.15 -6.16
CA THR A 278 3.97 27.52 -6.03
C THR A 278 4.21 28.02 -4.62
N ILE A 279 5.10 27.38 -3.90
CA ILE A 279 5.54 27.77 -2.56
C ILE A 279 6.58 28.88 -2.74
N THR A 280 6.29 30.07 -2.24
CA THR A 280 7.15 31.27 -2.36
C THR A 280 7.45 31.88 -0.99
N GLN A 281 6.84 31.37 0.07
CA GLN A 281 7.01 31.86 1.44
C GLN A 281 7.77 30.84 2.27
N ALA A 282 8.52 31.31 3.26
CA ALA A 282 9.27 30.44 4.17
C ALA A 282 8.36 29.49 4.97
N GLU A 283 7.10 29.89 5.20
CA GLU A 283 6.07 29.05 5.82
C GLU A 283 4.80 29.12 4.97
N SER A 284 4.20 27.99 4.70
CA SER A 284 2.96 27.85 3.95
C SER A 284 2.08 26.76 4.55
N GLU A 285 0.77 26.90 4.39
CA GLU A 285 -0.24 25.95 4.85
C GLU A 285 -1.16 25.61 3.68
N ILE A 286 -1.37 24.31 3.44
CA ILE A 286 -2.41 23.80 2.53
C ILE A 286 -3.39 23.00 3.36
N ALA A 287 -4.62 23.50 3.49
CA ALA A 287 -5.70 22.84 4.20
C ALA A 287 -6.69 22.23 3.21
N LEU A 288 -6.97 20.94 3.38
CA LEU A 288 -8.00 20.18 2.67
C LEU A 288 -9.13 19.84 3.62
N HIS A 289 -10.37 20.00 3.19
CA HIS A 289 -11.56 19.61 3.91
C HIS A 289 -12.50 18.81 3.02
N TRP A 290 -13.18 17.83 3.61
CA TRP A 290 -14.20 17.03 2.94
C TRP A 290 -15.33 16.64 3.88
N ARG A 291 -16.41 16.17 3.31
CA ARG A 291 -17.53 15.57 4.02
C ARG A 291 -17.67 14.12 3.63
N ASP A 292 -18.26 13.33 4.51
CA ASP A 292 -18.46 11.91 4.31
C ASP A 292 -17.13 11.15 4.15
N GLY A 293 -17.18 10.00 3.50
CA GLY A 293 -16.01 9.16 3.27
C GLY A 293 -15.79 8.11 4.35
N VAL A 294 -15.11 7.05 3.95
CA VAL A 294 -14.82 5.88 4.79
C VAL A 294 -13.35 5.52 4.68
N GLN A 295 -12.73 5.24 5.81
CA GLN A 295 -11.37 4.72 5.93
C GLN A 295 -11.38 3.46 6.78
N LEU A 296 -10.50 2.52 6.46
CA LEU A 296 -10.33 1.26 7.17
C LEU A 296 -8.98 1.26 7.89
N VAL A 297 -9.00 0.91 9.17
CA VAL A 297 -7.81 0.63 9.97
C VAL A 297 -7.80 -0.84 10.35
N LEU A 298 -6.72 -1.52 9.97
CA LEU A 298 -6.46 -2.88 10.38
C LEU A 298 -5.52 -2.89 11.59
N PRO A 299 -5.67 -3.80 12.55
CA PRO A 299 -4.72 -3.91 13.66
C PRO A 299 -3.31 -4.22 13.13
N ALA A 300 -2.29 -3.64 13.78
CA ALA A 300 -0.91 -3.92 13.42
C ALA A 300 -0.55 -5.37 13.78
N PRO A 301 0.15 -6.11 12.92
CA PRO A 301 0.65 -7.43 13.29
C PRO A 301 1.73 -7.31 14.37
N THR A 302 1.68 -8.20 15.34
CA THR A 302 2.67 -8.30 16.44
C THR A 302 3.25 -9.71 16.45
N PRO A 303 4.14 -10.04 15.48
CA PRO A 303 4.70 -11.38 15.42
C PRO A 303 5.60 -11.67 16.63
N GLU A 304 5.47 -12.86 17.20
CA GLU A 304 6.34 -13.35 18.25
C GLU A 304 7.48 -14.19 17.66
N LEU A 305 8.70 -14.02 18.18
CA LEU A 305 9.85 -14.78 17.69
C LEU A 305 9.61 -16.29 17.83
N GLY A 306 9.76 -17.01 16.73
CA GLY A 306 9.43 -18.44 16.64
C GLY A 306 7.95 -18.75 16.50
N GLY A 307 7.06 -17.73 16.53
CA GLY A 307 5.62 -17.88 16.40
C GLY A 307 5.13 -17.90 14.95
N PRO A 308 3.94 -18.47 14.68
CA PRO A 308 3.31 -18.46 13.38
C PRO A 308 2.60 -17.12 13.09
N SER A 309 2.17 -16.92 11.84
CA SER A 309 1.33 -15.79 11.44
C SER A 309 -0.11 -15.95 11.97
N THR A 310 -0.65 -14.90 12.61
CA THR A 310 -1.95 -14.91 13.29
C THR A 310 -2.87 -13.73 12.95
N SER A 311 -2.38 -12.70 12.25
CA SER A 311 -3.19 -11.55 11.88
C SER A 311 -4.04 -11.82 10.63
N ALA A 312 -5.17 -11.14 10.50
CA ALA A 312 -5.97 -11.13 9.29
C ALA A 312 -5.23 -10.50 8.10
N LYS A 313 -5.52 -10.97 6.87
CA LYS A 313 -4.95 -10.44 5.62
C LYS A 313 -6.07 -9.83 4.78
N LEU A 314 -5.93 -8.56 4.42
CA LEU A 314 -6.87 -7.87 3.55
C LEU A 314 -6.69 -8.37 2.11
N THR A 315 -7.72 -9.00 1.57
CA THR A 315 -7.70 -9.55 0.20
C THR A 315 -8.44 -8.64 -0.77
N SER A 316 -9.46 -7.92 -0.31
CA SER A 316 -10.20 -6.94 -1.11
C SER A 316 -10.76 -5.81 -0.24
N PHE A 317 -10.93 -4.63 -0.86
CA PHE A 317 -11.49 -3.44 -0.22
C PHE A 317 -12.12 -2.55 -1.27
N SER A 318 -13.37 -2.17 -1.10
CA SER A 318 -14.03 -1.20 -1.98
C SER A 318 -15.19 -0.50 -1.29
N PHE A 319 -15.54 0.69 -1.80
CA PHE A 319 -16.70 1.44 -1.33
C PHE A 319 -17.59 1.82 -2.51
N GLU A 320 -18.75 1.19 -2.60
CA GLU A 320 -19.71 1.36 -3.69
C GLU A 320 -21.14 1.43 -3.16
N ASN A 321 -21.97 2.28 -3.75
CA ASN A 321 -23.39 2.40 -3.41
C ASN A 321 -23.66 2.60 -1.90
N ASP A 322 -22.86 3.43 -1.24
CA ASP A 322 -22.88 3.68 0.20
C ASP A 322 -22.65 2.39 1.05
N ALA A 323 -21.94 1.42 0.50
CA ALA A 323 -21.52 0.19 1.18
C ALA A 323 -20.01 -0.02 1.08
N LEU A 324 -19.39 -0.35 2.19
CA LEU A 324 -18.02 -0.80 2.30
C LEU A 324 -18.00 -2.32 2.18
N HIS A 325 -17.23 -2.83 1.24
CA HIS A 325 -16.98 -4.25 1.02
C HIS A 325 -15.54 -4.58 1.39
N ILE A 326 -15.34 -5.57 2.24
CA ILE A 326 -14.06 -5.98 2.77
C ILE A 326 -13.94 -7.49 2.63
N GLY A 327 -12.92 -7.96 1.92
CA GLY A 327 -12.54 -9.37 1.90
C GLY A 327 -11.30 -9.58 2.76
N LEU A 328 -11.32 -10.60 3.60
CA LEU A 328 -10.26 -10.92 4.55
C LEU A 328 -10.00 -12.42 4.60
N ASP A 329 -8.72 -12.78 4.68
CA ASP A 329 -8.34 -14.09 5.20
C ASP A 329 -8.12 -13.95 6.71
N VAL A 330 -8.99 -14.57 7.51
CA VAL A 330 -9.01 -14.48 8.97
C VAL A 330 -8.59 -15.80 9.63
N VAL A 331 -7.99 -15.72 10.82
CA VAL A 331 -7.65 -16.90 11.60
C VAL A 331 -8.93 -17.47 12.23
N ARG A 332 -9.18 -18.75 12.06
CA ARG A 332 -10.43 -19.42 12.43
C ARG A 332 -10.75 -19.41 13.91
N SER A 333 -9.74 -19.40 14.76
CA SER A 333 -9.89 -19.57 16.20
C SER A 333 -10.05 -18.27 16.98
N THR A 334 -9.93 -17.11 16.32
CA THR A 334 -9.90 -15.80 16.97
C THR A 334 -10.85 -14.81 16.31
N ASN A 335 -11.34 -13.85 17.09
CA ASN A 335 -12.00 -12.68 16.54
C ASN A 335 -11.02 -11.87 15.70
N THR A 336 -11.52 -11.29 14.61
CA THR A 336 -10.79 -10.26 13.87
C THR A 336 -11.45 -8.91 14.13
N GLU A 337 -10.69 -7.97 14.65
CA GLU A 337 -11.13 -6.62 14.95
C GLU A 337 -10.66 -5.66 13.86
N LEU A 338 -11.56 -4.80 13.39
CA LEU A 338 -11.29 -3.76 12.41
C LEU A 338 -11.81 -2.44 12.94
N GLU A 339 -11.15 -1.33 12.62
CA GLU A 339 -11.70 0.00 12.90
C GLU A 339 -12.12 0.67 11.58
N ILE A 340 -13.30 1.28 11.58
CA ILE A 340 -13.78 2.13 10.50
C ILE A 340 -13.82 3.57 11.00
N ARG A 341 -13.20 4.47 10.26
CA ARG A 341 -13.26 5.92 10.47
C ARG A 341 -14.14 6.56 9.40
N THR A 342 -15.19 7.28 9.82
CA THR A 342 -16.17 7.83 8.89
C THR A 342 -17.03 8.91 9.54
N GLN A 343 -17.44 9.90 8.76
CA GLN A 343 -18.50 10.86 9.11
C GLN A 343 -19.89 10.35 8.74
N LEU A 344 -19.99 9.24 8.00
CA LEU A 344 -21.26 8.64 7.64
C LEU A 344 -21.97 8.08 8.88
N ARG A 345 -23.29 8.19 8.91
CA ARG A 345 -24.08 7.82 10.08
C ARG A 345 -24.70 6.43 9.93
N ASN A 346 -24.97 5.84 11.10
CA ASN A 346 -25.73 4.60 11.22
C ASN A 346 -25.22 3.47 10.33
N PRO A 347 -23.94 3.08 10.47
CA PRO A 347 -23.45 1.91 9.77
C PRO A 347 -24.24 0.68 10.20
N ASN A 348 -24.50 -0.20 9.24
CA ASN A 348 -25.18 -1.47 9.45
C ASN A 348 -24.33 -2.59 8.83
N SER A 349 -23.88 -3.49 9.65
CA SER A 349 -23.01 -4.62 9.28
C SER A 349 -23.74 -5.96 9.14
N GLY A 350 -25.08 -5.95 9.16
CA GLY A 350 -25.88 -7.19 9.13
C GLY A 350 -25.68 -8.02 10.40
N SER A 351 -25.01 -9.17 10.26
CA SER A 351 -24.77 -10.12 11.36
C SER A 351 -23.48 -9.84 12.16
N LEU A 352 -22.61 -8.94 11.67
CA LEU A 352 -21.35 -8.63 12.37
C LEU A 352 -21.60 -7.72 13.57
N GLN A 353 -20.84 -7.93 14.64
CA GLN A 353 -20.86 -7.02 15.77
C GLN A 353 -20.21 -5.70 15.40
N LEU A 354 -20.94 -4.60 15.62
CA LEU A 354 -20.48 -3.25 15.36
C LEU A 354 -20.67 -2.39 16.60
N THR A 355 -19.55 -1.87 17.10
CA THR A 355 -19.49 -1.04 18.33
C THR A 355 -19.04 0.36 17.98
N ARG A 356 -19.76 1.37 18.40
CA ARG A 356 -19.32 2.77 18.23
C ARG A 356 -18.33 3.15 19.31
N LEU A 357 -17.09 3.44 18.91
CA LEU A 357 -16.01 3.86 19.82
C LEU A 357 -16.01 5.38 20.05
N ALA A 358 -16.30 6.15 19.00
CA ALA A 358 -16.34 7.62 19.01
C ALA A 358 -17.39 8.12 17.98
N PRO A 359 -17.69 9.43 17.90
CA PRO A 359 -18.64 9.95 16.93
C PRO A 359 -18.38 9.57 15.47
N ASP A 360 -17.12 9.32 15.12
CA ASP A 360 -16.59 9.05 13.79
C ASP A 360 -15.78 7.75 13.70
N ARG A 361 -15.82 6.91 14.75
CA ARG A 361 -15.04 5.65 14.84
C ARG A 361 -15.94 4.49 15.26
N TYR A 362 -15.83 3.40 14.52
CA TYR A 362 -16.57 2.17 14.78
C TYR A 362 -15.61 0.98 14.74
N GLU A 363 -15.76 0.09 15.72
CA GLU A 363 -15.13 -1.23 15.71
C GLU A 363 -16.08 -2.23 15.06
N VAL A 364 -15.53 -3.07 14.20
CA VAL A 364 -16.22 -4.19 13.58
C VAL A 364 -15.54 -5.47 14.00
N ILE A 365 -16.29 -6.40 14.61
CA ILE A 365 -15.76 -7.69 15.02
C ILE A 365 -16.30 -8.77 14.06
N ILE A 366 -15.37 -9.46 13.40
CA ILE A 366 -15.64 -10.67 12.62
C ILE A 366 -15.40 -11.85 13.56
N PRO A 367 -16.45 -12.62 13.91
CA PRO A 367 -16.32 -13.72 14.86
C PRO A 367 -15.52 -14.89 14.24
N PRO A 368 -14.97 -15.79 15.09
CA PRO A 368 -14.32 -17.00 14.62
C PRO A 368 -15.32 -17.91 13.93
N VAL A 369 -14.85 -18.66 12.94
CA VAL A 369 -15.68 -19.58 12.16
C VAL A 369 -15.36 -21.03 12.52
N GLU A 370 -16.32 -21.74 13.06
CA GLU A 370 -16.22 -23.18 13.31
C GLU A 370 -16.46 -23.97 12.02
N THR A 371 -15.44 -24.61 11.49
CA THR A 371 -15.56 -25.53 10.35
C THR A 371 -14.66 -26.74 10.51
N SER A 372 -15.00 -27.84 9.81
CA SER A 372 -14.28 -29.11 9.81
C SER A 372 -13.04 -29.15 8.90
N VAL A 373 -12.64 -28.01 8.30
CA VAL A 373 -11.51 -27.94 7.33
C VAL A 373 -10.20 -27.66 8.04
N ASN A 374 -9.15 -28.40 7.72
CA ASN A 374 -7.79 -28.33 8.28
C ASN A 374 -6.95 -27.12 7.81
N SER A 375 -7.52 -25.91 7.68
CA SER A 375 -6.77 -24.70 7.32
C SER A 375 -6.75 -23.73 8.49
N THR A 376 -5.62 -23.10 8.75
CA THR A 376 -5.45 -22.05 9.79
C THR A 376 -6.26 -20.81 9.45
N TYR A 377 -6.36 -20.46 8.16
CA TYR A 377 -7.07 -19.28 7.67
C TYR A 377 -8.34 -19.67 6.91
N GLN A 378 -9.29 -18.77 6.94
CA GLN A 378 -10.53 -18.82 6.15
C GLN A 378 -10.79 -17.47 5.51
N HIS A 379 -11.31 -17.49 4.29
CA HIS A 379 -11.76 -16.27 3.60
C HIS A 379 -13.15 -15.86 4.07
N GLU A 380 -13.29 -14.59 4.45
CA GLU A 380 -14.54 -13.95 4.89
C GLU A 380 -14.80 -12.67 4.12
N GLU A 381 -16.07 -12.45 3.76
CA GLU A 381 -16.55 -11.22 3.14
C GLU A 381 -17.42 -10.44 4.12
N ALA A 382 -17.08 -9.19 4.35
CA ALA A 382 -17.86 -8.28 5.19
C ALA A 382 -18.43 -7.14 4.35
N THR A 383 -19.71 -6.79 4.60
CA THR A 383 -20.36 -5.64 3.97
C THR A 383 -20.97 -4.74 5.04
N ILE A 384 -20.57 -3.47 5.05
CA ILE A 384 -21.08 -2.47 5.99
C ILE A 384 -21.76 -1.37 5.18
N ARG A 385 -23.08 -1.21 5.38
CA ARG A 385 -23.91 -0.23 4.68
C ARG A 385 -24.11 1.01 5.52
N PHE A 386 -24.04 2.18 4.89
CA PHE A 386 -24.28 3.46 5.53
C PHE A 386 -25.61 4.05 5.07
N VAL A 387 -26.34 4.67 5.99
CA VAL A 387 -27.59 5.35 5.64
C VAL A 387 -27.26 6.74 5.09
N LYS A 388 -27.77 7.05 3.89
CA LYS A 388 -27.67 8.41 3.33
C LYS A 388 -28.24 9.42 4.32
N SER A 389 -27.47 10.42 4.69
CA SER A 389 -28.02 11.54 5.44
C SER A 389 -29.10 12.18 4.56
N ARG A 390 -30.35 12.18 5.02
CA ARG A 390 -31.44 12.91 4.31
C ARG A 390 -30.95 14.36 4.18
N ARG A 391 -30.87 14.86 2.95
CA ARG A 391 -30.65 16.28 2.69
C ARG A 391 -31.69 17.06 3.50
N SER A 392 -31.27 17.82 4.51
CA SER A 392 -32.06 18.96 4.95
C SER A 392 -32.12 19.93 3.76
N LYS A 393 -33.32 20.11 3.22
CA LYS A 393 -33.62 21.07 2.16
C LYS A 393 -33.31 22.49 2.62
#